data_f9edcdb25f5585f79076c1d76e32d1a1
#
_entry.id   f9edcdb25f5585f79076c1d76e32d1a1
#
_cell.length_a   1.000
_cell.length_b   1.000
_cell.length_c   1.000
_cell.angle_alpha   90.00
_cell.angle_beta   90.00
_cell.angle_gamma   90.00
#
_symmetry.space_group_name_H-M   'P 1'
#
loop_
_entity.id
_entity.type
_entity.pdbx_description
1 polymer ?
#
loop_
_entity_poly.entity_id
_entity_poly.type
_entity_poly.pdbx_seq_one_letter_code
_entity_poly.pdbx_strand_id
1 'polypeptide(L)'
;IHTTKLTERPFTLIGDSGTYTCDALIIATGASAQYLGLPSEEKFSGKGVSACATCDGFFYRNKSVAVVGGGNTAVEEALYLANIASHVTLIHRREKFKAEKIMQDKLFEKEKAGKITILYNHALDEVLGDDSGVTGLRVKNVQSGETQNVDVFGVFIAIGHKPNTDIFAGQLEMEGGYLITETGRKGNATQTSIQGVFAAGDVQ
;
A
#
# COMPACT_ATOMS: atom_id res chain seq x y z
N ILE A 1 -16.08 6.93 -13.74
CA ILE A 1 -17.35 6.29 -13.31
C ILE A 1 -17.43 6.40 -11.80
N HIS A 2 -18.56 6.89 -11.29
CA HIS A 2 -18.81 7.05 -9.86
C HIS A 2 -20.03 6.25 -9.36
N THR A 3 -20.85 5.71 -10.28
CA THR A 3 -22.00 4.87 -9.93
C THR A 3 -22.22 3.80 -10.97
N THR A 4 -22.62 2.62 -10.53
CA THR A 4 -22.97 1.49 -11.40
C THR A 4 -24.35 0.93 -11.02
N LYS A 5 -25.06 0.37 -12.01
CA LYS A 5 -26.28 -0.43 -11.81
C LYS A 5 -26.10 -1.72 -12.57
N LEU A 6 -25.93 -2.82 -11.83
CA LEU A 6 -25.57 -4.13 -12.37
C LEU A 6 -26.70 -5.17 -12.22
N THR A 7 -27.89 -4.74 -11.76
CA THR A 7 -29.03 -5.64 -11.53
C THR A 7 -29.75 -6.07 -12.80
N GLU A 8 -29.69 -5.25 -13.84
CA GLU A 8 -30.40 -5.48 -15.12
C GLU A 8 -29.47 -5.19 -16.29
N ARG A 9 -29.70 -5.85 -17.41
CA ARG A 9 -29.02 -5.57 -18.69
C ARG A 9 -29.90 -4.68 -19.59
N PRO A 10 -29.28 -3.76 -20.33
CA PRO A 10 -27.86 -3.44 -20.32
C PRO A 10 -27.42 -2.82 -18.99
N PHE A 11 -26.23 -3.19 -18.50
CA PHE A 11 -25.63 -2.59 -17.30
C PHE A 11 -25.44 -1.09 -17.51
N THR A 12 -25.68 -0.30 -16.47
CA THR A 12 -25.55 1.16 -16.54
C THR A 12 -24.39 1.66 -15.71
N LEU A 13 -23.57 2.51 -16.32
CA LEU A 13 -22.39 3.14 -15.72
C LEU A 13 -22.55 4.66 -15.82
N ILE A 14 -22.47 5.37 -14.70
CA ILE A 14 -22.61 6.82 -14.64
C ILE A 14 -21.25 7.43 -14.29
N GLY A 15 -20.78 8.34 -15.12
CA GLY A 15 -19.53 9.06 -14.96
C GLY A 15 -19.72 10.55 -15.18
N ASP A 16 -18.65 11.31 -15.00
CA ASP A 16 -18.65 12.78 -15.13
C ASP A 16 -19.08 13.25 -16.53
N SER A 17 -18.74 12.47 -17.56
CA SER A 17 -19.02 12.78 -18.97
C SER A 17 -20.36 12.22 -19.46
N GLY A 18 -21.13 11.51 -18.62
CA GLY A 18 -22.44 10.97 -19.01
C GLY A 18 -22.73 9.56 -18.51
N THR A 19 -23.78 8.99 -19.08
CA THR A 19 -24.25 7.62 -18.79
C THR A 19 -23.91 6.69 -19.94
N TYR A 20 -23.35 5.53 -19.61
CA TYR A 20 -22.96 4.50 -20.55
C TYR A 20 -23.72 3.21 -20.24
N THR A 21 -24.01 2.42 -21.27
CA THR A 21 -24.63 1.10 -21.12
C THR A 21 -23.78 0.02 -21.79
N CYS A 22 -23.77 -1.19 -21.23
CA CYS A 22 -23.07 -2.34 -21.80
C CYS A 22 -23.74 -3.65 -21.41
N ASP A 23 -23.55 -4.69 -22.22
CA ASP A 23 -24.03 -6.06 -21.95
C ASP A 23 -23.00 -6.89 -21.19
N ALA A 24 -21.73 -6.48 -21.21
CA ALA A 24 -20.65 -7.08 -20.45
C ALA A 24 -19.74 -5.99 -19.86
N LEU A 25 -19.26 -6.20 -18.64
CA LEU A 25 -18.40 -5.28 -17.91
C LEU A 25 -17.15 -5.99 -17.43
N ILE A 26 -15.98 -5.39 -17.67
CA ILE A 26 -14.71 -5.80 -17.07
C ILE A 26 -14.29 -4.72 -16.07
N ILE A 27 -14.15 -5.11 -14.80
CA ILE A 27 -13.68 -4.25 -13.73
C ILE A 27 -12.16 -4.46 -13.57
N ALA A 28 -11.40 -3.42 -13.83
CA ALA A 28 -9.94 -3.41 -13.74
C ALA A 28 -9.48 -2.10 -13.05
N THR A 29 -10.18 -1.71 -11.98
CA THR A 29 -9.97 -0.44 -11.28
C THR A 29 -8.76 -0.44 -10.35
N GLY A 30 -8.13 -1.61 -10.16
CA GLY A 30 -6.93 -1.75 -9.35
C GLY A 30 -7.15 -1.49 -7.86
N ALA A 31 -6.06 -1.19 -7.19
CA ALA A 31 -6.04 -0.80 -5.78
C ALA A 31 -5.17 0.45 -5.59
N SER A 32 -5.51 1.24 -4.59
CA SER A 32 -4.75 2.44 -4.21
C SER A 32 -3.94 2.19 -2.95
N ALA A 33 -2.71 2.68 -2.93
CA ALA A 33 -1.88 2.64 -1.73
C ALA A 33 -2.56 3.37 -0.57
N GLN A 34 -2.47 2.79 0.62
CA GLN A 34 -2.97 3.42 1.83
C GLN A 34 -1.89 4.30 2.46
N TYR A 35 -2.31 5.46 2.95
CA TYR A 35 -1.51 6.38 3.74
C TYR A 35 -2.07 6.48 5.15
N LEU A 36 -1.30 7.00 6.08
CA LEU A 36 -1.73 7.19 7.48
C LEU A 36 -2.69 8.38 7.64
N GLY A 37 -2.76 9.25 6.64
CA GLY A 37 -3.59 10.46 6.65
C GLY A 37 -2.96 11.62 7.41
N LEU A 38 -1.64 11.61 7.55
CA LEU A 38 -0.93 12.72 8.17
C LEU A 38 -0.80 13.89 7.17
N PRO A 39 -1.04 15.15 7.58
CA PRO A 39 -0.86 16.31 6.70
C PRO A 39 0.57 16.41 6.13
N SER A 40 1.56 15.92 6.87
CA SER A 40 2.95 15.88 6.44
C SER A 40 3.21 14.85 5.32
N GLU A 41 2.45 13.75 5.24
CA GLU A 41 2.53 12.81 4.12
C GLU A 41 2.12 13.50 2.81
N GLU A 42 1.01 14.25 2.84
CA GLU A 42 0.51 14.99 1.69
C GLU A 42 1.49 16.10 1.27
N LYS A 43 2.00 16.87 2.24
CA LYS A 43 2.96 17.95 2.00
C LYS A 43 4.21 17.48 1.26
N PHE A 44 4.72 16.29 1.60
CA PHE A 44 5.94 15.74 1.02
C PHE A 44 5.69 14.62 0.00
N SER A 45 4.45 14.43 -0.45
CA SER A 45 4.12 13.50 -1.53
C SER A 45 4.90 13.84 -2.81
N GLY A 46 5.64 12.87 -3.36
CA GLY A 46 6.55 13.06 -4.49
C GLY A 46 7.83 13.87 -4.17
N LYS A 47 7.99 14.31 -2.90
CA LYS A 47 9.20 15.03 -2.43
C LYS A 47 9.88 14.30 -1.27
N GLY A 48 9.77 12.98 -1.25
CA GLY A 48 10.36 12.14 -0.21
C GLY A 48 9.39 11.15 0.42
N VAL A 49 8.07 11.34 0.28
CA VAL A 49 7.05 10.38 0.66
C VAL A 49 6.61 9.58 -0.56
N SER A 50 6.69 8.27 -0.49
CA SER A 50 6.27 7.32 -1.53
C SER A 50 5.54 6.12 -0.90
N ALA A 51 4.79 5.37 -1.70
CA ALA A 51 4.20 4.09 -1.34
C ALA A 51 4.63 2.96 -2.30
N CYS A 52 5.73 3.15 -3.04
CA CYS A 52 6.25 2.17 -3.99
C CYS A 52 7.78 2.20 -4.01
N ALA A 53 8.41 1.28 -3.29
CA ALA A 53 9.87 1.20 -3.25
C ALA A 53 10.49 0.82 -4.60
N THR A 54 9.83 -0.02 -5.39
CA THR A 54 10.32 -0.41 -6.72
C THR A 54 10.20 0.72 -7.73
N CYS A 55 9.24 1.66 -7.55
CA CYS A 55 9.08 2.83 -8.40
C CYS A 55 10.14 3.90 -8.10
N ASP A 56 10.30 4.24 -6.82
CA ASP A 56 11.01 5.44 -6.40
C ASP A 56 12.34 5.16 -5.68
N GLY A 57 12.59 3.91 -5.27
CA GLY A 57 13.76 3.55 -4.47
C GLY A 57 15.11 3.92 -5.12
N PHE A 58 15.18 3.95 -6.44
CA PHE A 58 16.39 4.33 -7.16
C PHE A 58 16.87 5.75 -6.84
N PHE A 59 15.96 6.69 -6.57
CA PHE A 59 16.30 8.08 -6.22
C PHE A 59 17.00 8.21 -4.85
N TYR A 60 16.94 7.15 -4.05
CA TYR A 60 17.53 7.09 -2.70
C TYR A 60 18.78 6.22 -2.62
N ARG A 61 19.42 5.96 -3.77
CA ARG A 61 20.70 5.24 -3.79
C ARG A 61 21.73 5.91 -2.89
N ASN A 62 22.32 5.11 -1.98
CA ASN A 62 23.29 5.54 -0.97
C ASN A 62 22.79 6.62 0.01
N LYS A 63 21.47 6.77 0.17
CA LYS A 63 20.84 7.62 1.17
C LYS A 63 20.12 6.77 2.21
N SER A 64 19.97 7.28 3.44
CA SER A 64 19.13 6.63 4.45
C SER A 64 17.64 6.85 4.14
N VAL A 65 16.84 5.80 4.32
CA VAL A 65 15.40 5.83 4.10
C VAL A 65 14.65 5.13 5.23
N ALA A 66 13.36 5.40 5.35
CA ALA A 66 12.49 4.67 6.25
C ALA A 66 11.40 3.92 5.48
N VAL A 67 10.93 2.82 6.07
CA VAL A 67 9.74 2.07 5.64
C VAL A 67 8.78 1.99 6.82
N VAL A 68 7.51 2.28 6.59
CA VAL A 68 6.47 2.22 7.62
C VAL A 68 5.51 1.08 7.31
N GLY A 69 5.45 0.09 8.20
CA GLY A 69 4.57 -1.06 8.02
C GLY A 69 5.01 -2.29 8.80
N GLY A 70 4.45 -3.46 8.50
CA GLY A 70 4.79 -4.71 9.19
C GLY A 70 4.12 -5.95 8.62
N GLY A 71 3.52 -5.84 7.43
CA GLY A 71 3.07 -6.94 6.58
C GLY A 71 4.13 -7.35 5.56
N ASN A 72 3.78 -8.27 4.65
CA ASN A 72 4.67 -8.72 3.58
C ASN A 72 5.22 -7.55 2.77
N THR A 73 4.37 -6.66 2.30
CA THR A 73 4.77 -5.48 1.50
C THR A 73 5.86 -4.66 2.20
N ALA A 74 5.69 -4.35 3.49
CA ALA A 74 6.67 -3.54 4.23
C ALA A 74 8.03 -4.25 4.35
N VAL A 75 8.02 -5.55 4.59
CA VAL A 75 9.26 -6.35 4.70
C VAL A 75 9.92 -6.49 3.32
N GLU A 76 9.16 -6.72 2.26
CA GLU A 76 9.68 -6.78 0.88
C GLU A 76 10.31 -5.46 0.47
N GLU A 77 9.63 -4.35 0.70
CA GLU A 77 10.15 -3.02 0.40
C GLU A 77 11.42 -2.69 1.19
N ALA A 78 11.45 -3.03 2.50
CA ALA A 78 12.63 -2.84 3.33
C ALA A 78 13.83 -3.66 2.83
N LEU A 79 13.59 -4.92 2.44
CA LEU A 79 14.62 -5.79 1.86
C LEU A 79 15.12 -5.29 0.51
N TYR A 80 14.22 -4.81 -0.35
CA TYR A 80 14.57 -4.22 -1.64
C TYR A 80 15.44 -2.97 -1.45
N LEU A 81 14.98 -2.05 -0.61
CA LEU A 81 15.69 -0.79 -0.31
C LEU A 81 17.03 -1.02 0.37
N ALA A 82 17.17 -2.07 1.20
CA ALA A 82 18.45 -2.40 1.84
C ALA A 82 19.58 -2.78 0.85
N ASN A 83 19.25 -3.05 -0.42
CA ASN A 83 20.24 -3.28 -1.48
C ASN A 83 20.63 -1.99 -2.23
N ILE A 84 19.88 -0.91 -2.06
CA ILE A 84 20.02 0.35 -2.82
C ILE A 84 20.44 1.49 -1.89
N ALA A 85 19.75 1.66 -0.76
CA ALA A 85 19.98 2.69 0.23
C ALA A 85 21.25 2.42 1.05
N SER A 86 21.78 3.45 1.70
CA SER A 86 22.88 3.29 2.66
C SER A 86 22.40 2.57 3.93
N HIS A 87 21.19 2.89 4.38
CA HIS A 87 20.55 2.29 5.55
C HIS A 87 19.03 2.39 5.45
N VAL A 88 18.32 1.42 6.02
CA VAL A 88 16.85 1.38 6.08
C VAL A 88 16.40 1.34 7.54
N THR A 89 15.50 2.22 7.94
CA THR A 89 14.81 2.17 9.23
C THR A 89 13.39 1.65 9.01
N LEU A 90 13.07 0.44 9.49
CA LEU A 90 11.74 -0.14 9.42
C LEU A 90 10.96 0.20 10.69
N ILE A 91 9.87 0.95 10.54
CA ILE A 91 9.03 1.44 11.64
C ILE A 91 7.79 0.54 11.73
N HIS A 92 7.64 -0.16 12.84
CA HIS A 92 6.54 -1.09 13.07
C HIS A 92 5.83 -0.82 14.40
N ARG A 93 4.51 -0.59 14.34
CA ARG A 93 3.69 -0.22 15.52
C ARG A 93 3.41 -1.35 16.52
N ARG A 94 3.88 -2.56 16.25
CA ARG A 94 3.66 -3.75 17.09
C ARG A 94 4.99 -4.42 17.43
N GLU A 95 4.94 -5.42 18.32
CA GLU A 95 6.10 -6.23 18.71
C GLU A 95 6.43 -7.35 17.72
N LYS A 96 5.45 -7.74 16.88
CA LYS A 96 5.60 -8.88 15.95
C LYS A 96 5.11 -8.49 14.56
N PHE A 97 5.85 -8.87 13.55
CA PHE A 97 5.45 -8.74 12.16
C PHE A 97 4.29 -9.68 11.80
N LYS A 98 3.48 -9.26 10.85
CA LYS A 98 2.46 -10.09 10.19
C LYS A 98 2.98 -10.75 8.90
N ALA A 99 4.17 -10.36 8.45
CA ALA A 99 4.81 -10.91 7.28
C ALA A 99 5.08 -12.41 7.42
N GLU A 100 5.21 -13.11 6.31
CA GLU A 100 5.59 -14.52 6.28
C GLU A 100 6.94 -14.77 6.95
N LYS A 101 7.09 -15.93 7.59
CA LYS A 101 8.29 -16.24 8.38
C LYS A 101 9.58 -16.17 7.56
N ILE A 102 9.56 -16.70 6.35
CA ILE A 102 10.73 -16.65 5.45
C ILE A 102 11.18 -15.22 5.13
N MET A 103 10.24 -14.28 5.06
CA MET A 103 10.55 -12.87 4.84
C MET A 103 11.12 -12.23 6.09
N GLN A 104 10.58 -12.58 7.26
CA GLN A 104 11.11 -12.13 8.54
C GLN A 104 12.54 -12.62 8.77
N ASP A 105 12.85 -13.89 8.44
CA ASP A 105 14.20 -14.46 8.58
C ASP A 105 15.22 -13.66 7.73
N LYS A 106 14.89 -13.33 6.48
CA LYS A 106 15.71 -12.46 5.62
C LYS A 106 15.87 -11.05 6.19
N LEU A 107 14.80 -10.50 6.76
CA LEU A 107 14.82 -9.17 7.39
C LEU A 107 15.82 -9.15 8.57
N PHE A 108 15.77 -10.17 9.44
CA PHE A 108 16.66 -10.26 10.60
C PHE A 108 18.13 -10.51 10.19
N GLU A 109 18.39 -11.19 9.08
CA GLU A 109 19.74 -11.29 8.51
C GLU A 109 20.27 -9.90 8.09
N LYS A 110 19.44 -9.07 7.44
CA LYS A 110 19.83 -7.70 7.07
C LYS A 110 19.99 -6.79 8.27
N GLU A 111 19.19 -6.98 9.32
CA GLU A 111 19.33 -6.27 10.60
C GLU A 111 20.67 -6.62 11.27
N LYS A 112 21.01 -7.92 11.38
CA LYS A 112 22.30 -8.38 11.91
C LYS A 112 23.50 -7.85 11.10
N ALA A 113 23.33 -7.69 9.79
CA ALA A 113 24.34 -7.12 8.90
C ALA A 113 24.44 -5.57 9.00
N GLY A 114 23.64 -4.91 9.85
CA GLY A 114 23.64 -3.47 10.04
C GLY A 114 23.04 -2.68 8.88
N LYS A 115 22.35 -3.34 7.95
CA LYS A 115 21.71 -2.68 6.81
C LYS A 115 20.32 -2.15 7.12
N ILE A 116 19.64 -2.76 8.10
CA ILE A 116 18.30 -2.40 8.54
C ILE A 116 18.33 -2.19 10.05
N THR A 117 17.61 -1.17 10.53
CA THR A 117 17.24 -1.00 11.93
C THR A 117 15.74 -1.15 12.06
N ILE A 118 15.27 -1.95 13.02
CA ILE A 118 13.84 -2.14 13.27
C ILE A 118 13.43 -1.37 14.52
N LEU A 119 12.47 -0.46 14.37
CA LEU A 119 11.82 0.25 15.47
C LEU A 119 10.48 -0.39 15.77
N TYR A 120 10.46 -1.33 16.71
CA TYR A 120 9.24 -1.94 17.22
C TYR A 120 8.46 -0.98 18.12
N ASN A 121 7.14 -1.16 18.18
CA ASN A 121 6.24 -0.33 19.00
C ASN A 121 6.33 1.16 18.65
N HIS A 122 6.69 1.51 17.41
CA HIS A 122 6.74 2.89 16.95
C HIS A 122 5.77 3.10 15.78
N ALA A 123 5.12 4.24 15.78
CA ALA A 123 4.32 4.76 14.66
C ALA A 123 4.95 6.03 14.11
N LEU A 124 4.76 6.29 12.82
CA LEU A 124 5.09 7.58 12.24
C LEU A 124 4.15 8.64 12.85
N ASP A 125 4.72 9.69 13.40
CA ASP A 125 3.99 10.81 13.99
C ASP A 125 3.98 12.02 13.02
N GLU A 126 5.13 12.32 12.42
CA GLU A 126 5.26 13.40 11.44
C GLU A 126 6.41 13.14 10.46
N VAL A 127 6.24 13.52 9.20
CA VAL A 127 7.33 13.62 8.23
C VAL A 127 7.94 15.02 8.33
N LEU A 128 9.24 15.09 8.52
CA LEU A 128 10.00 16.33 8.66
C LEU A 128 10.73 16.66 7.36
N GLY A 129 10.82 17.92 7.02
CA GLY A 129 11.49 18.33 5.80
C GLY A 129 11.41 19.84 5.57
N ASP A 130 12.05 20.27 4.51
CA ASP A 130 12.09 21.65 4.04
C ASP A 130 11.63 21.75 2.56
N ASP A 131 11.95 22.85 1.91
CA ASP A 131 11.57 23.08 0.50
C ASP A 131 12.23 22.08 -0.46
N SER A 132 13.35 21.47 -0.08
CA SER A 132 14.05 20.45 -0.88
C SER A 132 13.46 19.03 -0.76
N GLY A 133 12.60 18.81 0.23
CA GLY A 133 11.93 17.53 0.49
C GLY A 133 12.13 17.01 1.92
N VAL A 134 12.00 15.69 2.08
CA VAL A 134 12.12 15.01 3.37
C VAL A 134 13.57 15.05 3.88
N THR A 135 13.75 15.47 5.14
CA THR A 135 15.02 15.45 5.85
C THR A 135 15.00 14.53 7.07
N GLY A 136 13.84 14.08 7.49
CA GLY A 136 13.68 13.18 8.64
C GLY A 136 12.25 12.81 8.93
N LEU A 137 12.06 12.06 10.00
CA LEU A 137 10.77 11.69 10.57
C LEU A 137 10.77 11.94 12.06
N ARG A 138 9.61 12.26 12.63
CA ARG A 138 9.34 12.04 14.04
C ARG A 138 8.52 10.75 14.19
N VAL A 139 9.03 9.82 15.00
CA VAL A 139 8.33 8.59 15.35
C VAL A 139 7.93 8.63 16.82
N LYS A 140 6.81 8.02 17.15
CA LYS A 140 6.26 7.96 18.50
C LYS A 140 6.17 6.51 18.96
N ASN A 141 6.72 6.22 20.12
CA ASN A 141 6.52 4.92 20.76
C ASN A 141 5.06 4.81 21.23
N VAL A 142 4.35 3.78 20.75
CA VAL A 142 2.91 3.62 21.01
C VAL A 142 2.61 3.17 22.43
N GLN A 143 3.60 2.70 23.19
CA GLN A 143 3.46 2.25 24.58
C GLN A 143 3.80 3.36 25.56
N SER A 144 4.97 4.01 25.41
CA SER A 144 5.45 5.08 26.32
C SER A 144 4.93 6.46 25.93
N GLY A 145 4.59 6.67 24.67
CA GLY A 145 4.26 7.99 24.12
C GLY A 145 5.46 8.88 23.81
N GLU A 146 6.67 8.42 24.09
CA GLU A 146 7.91 9.16 23.79
C GLU A 146 8.12 9.30 22.29
N THR A 147 8.68 10.44 21.89
CA THR A 147 8.99 10.71 20.48
C THR A 147 10.49 10.79 20.26
N GLN A 148 10.93 10.37 19.08
CA GLN A 148 12.31 10.53 18.63
C GLN A 148 12.35 10.89 17.15
N ASN A 149 13.39 11.61 16.74
CA ASN A 149 13.62 11.93 15.34
C ASN A 149 14.56 10.90 14.72
N VAL A 150 14.32 10.61 13.44
CA VAL A 150 15.13 9.71 12.60
C VAL A 150 15.49 10.46 11.34
N ASP A 151 16.77 10.64 11.08
CA ASP A 151 17.25 11.36 9.89
C ASP A 151 17.22 10.44 8.67
N VAL A 152 16.36 10.79 7.71
CA VAL A 152 16.18 10.06 6.44
C VAL A 152 15.87 11.03 5.30
N PHE A 153 16.18 10.63 4.07
CA PHE A 153 15.90 11.39 2.87
C PHE A 153 14.60 10.98 2.18
N GLY A 154 14.00 9.89 2.61
CA GLY A 154 12.73 9.42 2.08
C GLY A 154 12.04 8.43 3.01
N VAL A 155 10.72 8.36 2.90
CA VAL A 155 9.89 7.43 3.65
C VAL A 155 8.93 6.72 2.70
N PHE A 156 8.85 5.40 2.84
CA PHE A 156 7.98 4.52 2.08
C PHE A 156 6.85 4.03 2.98
N ILE A 157 5.63 4.39 2.63
CA ILE A 157 4.43 4.02 3.40
C ILE A 157 3.90 2.70 2.87
N ALA A 158 4.18 1.61 3.59
CA ALA A 158 3.89 0.23 3.18
C ALA A 158 2.88 -0.44 4.12
N ILE A 159 1.72 0.20 4.30
CA ILE A 159 0.66 -0.25 5.23
C ILE A 159 -0.46 -1.03 4.54
N GLY A 160 -0.33 -1.29 3.24
CA GLY A 160 -1.25 -2.04 2.41
C GLY A 160 -1.94 -1.19 1.34
N HIS A 161 -2.83 -1.84 0.61
CA HIS A 161 -3.61 -1.24 -0.46
C HIS A 161 -5.10 -1.36 -0.14
N LYS A 162 -5.89 -0.45 -0.67
CA LYS A 162 -7.35 -0.50 -0.68
C LYS A 162 -7.81 -0.73 -2.12
N PRO A 163 -8.55 -1.81 -2.43
CA PRO A 163 -9.08 -2.02 -3.77
C PRO A 163 -10.10 -0.93 -4.11
N ASN A 164 -10.11 -0.50 -5.38
CA ASN A 164 -10.99 0.56 -5.86
C ASN A 164 -12.35 -0.04 -6.26
N THR A 165 -13.11 -0.50 -5.27
CA THR A 165 -14.34 -1.29 -5.41
C THR A 165 -15.57 -0.65 -4.78
N ASP A 166 -15.43 0.50 -4.12
CA ASP A 166 -16.50 1.14 -3.35
C ASP A 166 -17.81 1.33 -4.14
N ILE A 167 -17.70 1.62 -5.46
CA ILE A 167 -18.86 1.81 -6.35
C ILE A 167 -19.64 0.51 -6.66
N PHE A 168 -19.09 -0.65 -6.33
CA PHE A 168 -19.70 -1.96 -6.52
C PHE A 168 -20.26 -2.55 -5.22
N ALA A 169 -20.09 -1.85 -4.10
CA ALA A 169 -20.55 -2.30 -2.78
C ALA A 169 -22.07 -2.54 -2.78
N GLY A 170 -22.48 -3.69 -2.24
CA GLY A 170 -23.88 -4.11 -2.21
C GLY A 170 -24.44 -4.63 -3.53
N GLN A 171 -23.64 -4.64 -4.62
CA GLN A 171 -24.01 -5.20 -5.90
C GLN A 171 -23.22 -6.47 -6.23
N LEU A 172 -21.95 -6.52 -5.88
CA LEU A 172 -21.05 -7.66 -6.10
C LEU A 172 -20.61 -8.26 -4.76
N GLU A 173 -20.31 -9.56 -4.76
CA GLU A 173 -19.72 -10.24 -3.61
C GLU A 173 -18.27 -9.79 -3.42
N MET A 174 -17.91 -9.51 -2.14
CA MET A 174 -16.59 -9.00 -1.76
C MET A 174 -16.08 -9.67 -0.51
N GLU A 175 -14.76 -9.82 -0.41
CA GLU A 175 -14.05 -10.22 0.80
C GLU A 175 -12.88 -9.26 1.05
N GLY A 176 -12.82 -8.65 2.24
CA GLY A 176 -11.80 -7.66 2.56
C GLY A 176 -11.79 -6.42 1.65
N GLY A 177 -12.89 -6.15 0.95
CA GLY A 177 -13.01 -5.07 -0.05
C GLY A 177 -12.66 -5.50 -1.48
N TYR A 178 -12.06 -6.67 -1.68
CA TYR A 178 -11.75 -7.23 -3.00
C TYR A 178 -12.97 -7.92 -3.60
N LEU A 179 -13.11 -7.87 -4.92
CA LEU A 179 -14.17 -8.57 -5.64
C LEU A 179 -13.89 -10.07 -5.66
N ILE A 180 -14.88 -10.88 -5.28
CA ILE A 180 -14.78 -12.33 -5.36
C ILE A 180 -15.01 -12.76 -6.81
N THR A 181 -14.09 -13.58 -7.34
CA THR A 181 -14.20 -14.19 -8.66
C THR A 181 -14.20 -15.71 -8.58
N GLU A 182 -14.68 -16.37 -9.62
CA GLU A 182 -14.63 -17.82 -9.71
C GLU A 182 -13.18 -18.33 -9.86
N THR A 183 -12.89 -19.53 -9.32
CA THR A 183 -11.52 -20.09 -9.29
C THR A 183 -11.04 -20.71 -10.61
N GLY A 184 -11.78 -20.56 -11.69
CA GLY A 184 -11.42 -21.07 -13.01
C GLY A 184 -11.67 -22.59 -13.23
N ARG A 185 -11.94 -23.37 -12.20
CA ARG A 185 -12.26 -24.81 -12.35
C ARG A 185 -13.55 -25.05 -13.13
N LYS A 186 -14.44 -24.06 -13.22
CA LYS A 186 -15.71 -24.08 -13.94
C LYS A 186 -15.70 -23.25 -15.24
N GLY A 187 -14.55 -22.72 -15.63
CA GLY A 187 -14.36 -22.06 -16.92
C GLY A 187 -14.12 -20.55 -16.87
N ASN A 188 -14.67 -19.79 -15.95
CA ASN A 188 -14.64 -18.33 -15.97
C ASN A 188 -13.88 -17.75 -14.76
N ALA A 189 -12.57 -17.88 -14.73
CA ALA A 189 -11.72 -17.48 -13.59
C ALA A 189 -11.85 -16.01 -13.15
N THR A 190 -12.33 -15.13 -14.02
CA THR A 190 -12.52 -13.70 -13.73
C THR A 190 -13.98 -13.31 -13.55
N GLN A 191 -14.91 -14.28 -13.63
CA GLN A 191 -16.33 -14.06 -13.45
C GLN A 191 -16.64 -13.66 -12.00
N THR A 192 -17.37 -12.57 -11.82
CA THR A 192 -17.89 -12.15 -10.51
C THR A 192 -19.21 -12.85 -10.18
N SER A 193 -19.85 -12.47 -9.07
CA SER A 193 -21.18 -12.97 -8.67
C SER A 193 -22.32 -12.62 -9.66
N ILE A 194 -22.09 -11.69 -10.58
CA ILE A 194 -23.06 -11.33 -11.63
C ILE A 194 -22.57 -11.80 -13.00
N GLN A 195 -23.39 -12.58 -13.69
CA GLN A 195 -23.08 -13.06 -15.03
C GLN A 195 -22.88 -11.91 -16.02
N GLY A 196 -21.73 -11.92 -16.72
CA GLY A 196 -21.33 -10.86 -17.66
C GLY A 196 -20.57 -9.70 -16.99
N VAL A 197 -20.34 -9.79 -15.68
CA VAL A 197 -19.44 -8.86 -14.96
C VAL A 197 -18.20 -9.63 -14.55
N PHE A 198 -17.04 -9.15 -14.96
CA PHE A 198 -15.72 -9.76 -14.75
C PHE A 198 -14.82 -8.79 -13.97
N ALA A 199 -13.89 -9.34 -13.19
CA ALA A 199 -12.88 -8.56 -12.50
C ALA A 199 -11.48 -9.10 -12.79
N ALA A 200 -10.49 -8.22 -12.92
CA ALA A 200 -9.09 -8.57 -13.18
C ALA A 200 -8.11 -7.56 -12.58
N GLY A 201 -6.93 -8.05 -12.13
CA GLY A 201 -5.89 -7.23 -11.48
C GLY A 201 -6.16 -7.05 -10.00
N ASP A 202 -5.54 -6.02 -9.40
CA ASP A 202 -5.52 -5.77 -7.95
C ASP A 202 -6.90 -5.42 -7.32
N VAL A 203 -7.96 -5.64 -8.04
CA VAL A 203 -9.35 -5.40 -7.62
C VAL A 203 -10.01 -6.68 -7.09
N GLN A 204 -9.39 -7.85 -7.32
CA GLN A 204 -9.88 -9.18 -6.94
C GLN A 204 -8.90 -9.96 -6.05
#